data_ecb916d39b7726dc2b9a04b51900442b
#
_entry.id   ecb916d39b7726dc2b9a04b51900442b
#
_cell.length_a   1.000
_cell.length_b   1.000
_cell.length_c   1.000
_cell.angle_alpha   90.00
_cell.angle_beta   90.00
_cell.angle_gamma   90.00
#
_symmetry.space_group_name_H-M   'P 1'
#
loop_
_entity.id
_entity.type
_entity.pdbx_description
1 polymer ?
#
loop_
_entity_poly.entity_id
_entity_poly.type
_entity_poly.pdbx_seq_one_letter_code
_entity_poly.pdbx_strand_id
1 'polypeptide(L)'
;MAELPKDYLSYVESGESDFGFTEGEPGYFQLWALEEREALHRDYKVDEFAPGFIGFGSNGGGELLAFDSSGAVFMIPFIGDGVNDAKKIANAWSEVVSRITDE
;
A
#
# COMPACT_ATOMS: atom_id res chain seq x y z
N MET A 1 -3.17 9.99 -15.11
CA MET A 1 -2.45 9.88 -13.84
C MET A 1 -3.21 8.98 -12.89
N ALA A 2 -2.53 8.04 -12.26
CA ALA A 2 -3.18 7.11 -11.36
C ALA A 2 -3.59 7.82 -10.07
N GLU A 3 -4.73 7.44 -9.53
CA GLU A 3 -5.27 8.01 -8.31
C GLU A 3 -5.50 6.93 -7.28
N LEU A 4 -5.48 7.32 -6.01
CA LEU A 4 -5.78 6.38 -4.95
C LEU A 4 -7.22 5.88 -5.07
N PRO A 5 -7.46 4.58 -4.83
CA PRO A 5 -8.82 4.03 -4.92
C PRO A 5 -9.77 4.68 -3.92
N LYS A 6 -11.03 4.74 -4.30
CA LYS A 6 -12.05 5.40 -3.47
C LYS A 6 -12.25 4.70 -2.15
N ASP A 7 -12.20 3.38 -2.13
CA ASP A 7 -12.38 2.64 -0.88
C ASP A 7 -11.23 2.91 0.10
N TYR A 8 -10.02 3.10 -0.43
CA TYR A 8 -8.89 3.46 0.40
C TYR A 8 -9.06 4.88 0.97
N LEU A 9 -9.45 5.82 0.12
CA LEU A 9 -9.67 7.20 0.56
C LEU A 9 -10.77 7.27 1.61
N SER A 10 -11.85 6.54 1.42
CA SER A 10 -12.93 6.50 2.41
C SER A 10 -12.44 5.97 3.74
N TYR A 11 -11.60 4.94 3.71
CA TYR A 11 -11.03 4.37 4.92
C TYR A 11 -10.21 5.41 5.68
N VAL A 12 -9.32 6.10 4.98
CA VAL A 12 -8.44 7.08 5.61
C VAL A 12 -9.23 8.28 6.13
N GLU A 13 -10.20 8.74 5.36
CA GLU A 13 -10.99 9.92 5.71
C GLU A 13 -11.95 9.65 6.85
N SER A 14 -12.30 8.40 7.10
CA SER A 14 -13.21 8.07 8.20
C SER A 14 -12.51 8.01 9.55
N GLY A 15 -11.21 8.28 9.60
CA GLY A 15 -10.46 8.33 10.85
C GLY A 15 -10.00 6.97 11.34
N GLU A 16 -9.96 5.97 10.48
CA GLU A 16 -9.44 4.66 10.85
C GLU A 16 -7.95 4.73 11.12
N SER A 17 -7.43 3.75 11.84
CA SER A 17 -6.02 3.70 12.18
C SER A 17 -5.14 3.65 10.92
N ASP A 18 -4.00 4.36 10.99
CA ASP A 18 -3.04 4.34 9.92
C ASP A 18 -2.03 3.19 10.06
N PHE A 19 -2.26 2.30 11.01
CA PHE A 19 -1.46 1.07 11.14
C PHE A 19 -2.36 -0.03 11.69
N GLY A 20 -1.95 -1.28 11.47
CA GLY A 20 -2.74 -2.39 11.98
C GLY A 20 -2.14 -3.73 11.60
N PHE A 21 -2.68 -4.77 12.23
CA PHE A 21 -2.27 -6.15 11.96
C PHE A 21 -3.37 -6.85 11.19
N THR A 22 -2.97 -7.77 10.31
CA THR A 22 -3.94 -8.52 9.52
C THR A 22 -3.64 -10.01 9.62
N GLU A 23 -4.69 -10.82 9.42
CA GLU A 23 -4.52 -12.25 9.21
C GLU A 23 -4.18 -12.45 7.75
N GLY A 24 -3.05 -13.10 7.49
CA GLY A 24 -2.55 -13.18 6.14
C GLY A 24 -1.84 -11.90 5.76
N GLU A 25 -1.57 -11.74 4.48
CA GLU A 25 -0.80 -10.60 4.02
C GLU A 25 -1.64 -9.33 4.00
N PRO A 26 -1.01 -8.20 4.32
CA PRO A 26 0.43 -8.02 4.55
C PRO A 26 0.94 -8.38 5.95
N GLY A 27 0.10 -8.83 6.85
CA GLY A 27 0.44 -9.15 8.22
C GLY A 27 0.49 -7.93 9.12
N TYR A 28 1.06 -6.85 8.63
CA TYR A 28 1.12 -5.55 9.30
C TYR A 28 1.13 -4.48 8.22
N PHE A 29 0.48 -3.36 8.49
CA PHE A 29 0.54 -2.23 7.57
C PHE A 29 0.74 -0.94 8.34
N GLN A 30 1.45 -0.01 7.70
CA GLN A 30 1.63 1.35 8.19
C GLN A 30 1.41 2.26 7.01
N LEU A 31 0.37 3.08 7.07
CA LEU A 31 -0.03 3.92 5.94
C LEU A 31 0.69 5.25 6.02
N TRP A 32 1.02 5.81 4.86
CA TRP A 32 1.60 7.16 4.78
C TRP A 32 0.47 8.16 4.93
N ALA A 33 0.72 9.25 5.68
CA ALA A 33 -0.25 10.33 5.76
C ALA A 33 -0.50 10.88 4.35
N LEU A 34 -1.77 11.21 4.07
CA LEU A 34 -2.12 11.65 2.71
C LEU A 34 -1.31 12.86 2.29
N GLU A 35 -1.08 13.80 3.20
CA GLU A 35 -0.32 15.01 2.88
C GLU A 35 1.16 14.72 2.65
N GLU A 36 1.66 13.57 3.08
CA GLU A 36 3.06 13.20 2.88
C GLU A 36 3.25 12.17 1.77
N ARG A 37 2.16 11.63 1.24
CA ARG A 37 2.24 10.51 0.33
C ARG A 37 3.07 10.81 -0.93
N GLU A 38 2.84 11.97 -1.53
CA GLU A 38 3.57 12.31 -2.75
C GLU A 38 5.06 12.47 -2.50
N ALA A 39 5.41 13.09 -1.36
CA ALA A 39 6.81 13.28 -1.02
C ALA A 39 7.48 11.93 -0.76
N LEU A 40 6.81 11.05 -0.03
CA LEU A 40 7.37 9.73 0.26
C LEU A 40 7.47 8.87 -1.00
N HIS A 41 6.46 8.94 -1.87
CA HIS A 41 6.48 8.24 -3.14
C HIS A 41 7.73 8.64 -3.95
N ARG A 42 8.02 9.94 -3.97
CA ARG A 42 9.19 10.46 -4.66
C ARG A 42 10.48 10.08 -3.94
N ASP A 43 10.50 10.19 -2.60
CA ASP A 43 11.70 9.92 -1.82
C ASP A 43 12.12 8.47 -1.90
N TYR A 44 11.16 7.56 -1.96
CA TYR A 44 11.44 6.13 -2.13
C TYR A 44 11.63 5.75 -3.60
N LYS A 45 11.49 6.72 -4.51
CA LYS A 45 11.72 6.50 -5.94
C LYS A 45 10.82 5.42 -6.51
N VAL A 46 9.56 5.42 -6.09
CA VAL A 46 8.60 4.39 -6.51
C VAL A 46 8.45 4.38 -8.02
N ASP A 47 8.45 5.55 -8.66
CA ASP A 47 8.29 5.62 -10.12
C ASP A 47 9.46 4.97 -10.84
N GLU A 48 10.61 4.81 -10.19
CA GLU A 48 11.79 4.21 -10.80
C GLU A 48 11.79 2.70 -10.66
N PHE A 49 11.49 2.19 -9.45
CA PHE A 49 11.55 0.74 -9.28
C PHE A 49 10.19 0.05 -9.46
N ALA A 50 9.10 0.79 -9.42
CA ALA A 50 7.77 0.21 -9.57
C ALA A 50 6.88 1.15 -10.40
N PRO A 51 7.23 1.38 -11.69
CA PRO A 51 6.42 2.28 -12.52
C PRO A 51 5.00 1.74 -12.66
N GLY A 52 4.03 2.65 -12.63
CA GLY A 52 2.63 2.28 -12.74
C GLY A 52 1.95 1.97 -11.43
N PHE A 53 2.71 1.94 -10.33
CA PHE A 53 2.15 1.70 -9.01
C PHE A 53 2.08 3.00 -8.21
N ILE A 54 1.12 3.05 -7.28
CA ILE A 54 0.98 4.18 -6.37
C ILE A 54 1.31 3.69 -4.97
N GLY A 55 2.46 4.13 -4.43
CA GLY A 55 2.84 3.76 -3.07
C GLY A 55 1.94 4.43 -2.04
N PHE A 56 1.54 3.70 -1.02
CA PHE A 56 0.68 4.28 0.01
C PHE A 56 1.09 3.88 1.42
N GLY A 57 2.06 3.03 1.58
CA GLY A 57 2.51 2.61 2.90
C GLY A 57 3.56 1.53 2.82
N SER A 58 3.76 0.85 3.93
CA SER A 58 4.71 -0.26 3.99
C SER A 58 4.18 -1.31 4.97
N ASN A 59 4.81 -2.49 4.93
CA ASN A 59 4.44 -3.54 5.88
C ASN A 59 5.37 -3.55 7.10
N GLY A 60 6.22 -2.52 7.24
CA GLY A 60 7.15 -2.46 8.35
C GLY A 60 8.34 -3.39 8.24
N GLY A 61 8.38 -4.23 7.23
CA GLY A 61 9.41 -5.24 7.06
C GLY A 61 10.23 -5.11 5.79
N GLY A 62 10.26 -3.91 5.19
CA GLY A 62 11.08 -3.67 4.03
C GLY A 62 10.35 -3.82 2.71
N GLU A 63 9.02 -3.85 2.74
CA GLU A 63 8.23 -3.95 1.53
C GLU A 63 7.26 -2.79 1.42
N LEU A 64 7.15 -2.25 0.22
CA LEU A 64 6.21 -1.18 -0.11
C LEU A 64 4.83 -1.76 -0.30
N LEU A 65 3.81 -1.05 0.19
CA LEU A 65 2.42 -1.34 -0.16
C LEU A 65 2.00 -0.35 -1.24
N ALA A 66 1.45 -0.87 -2.32
CA ALA A 66 1.12 -0.04 -3.48
C ALA A 66 -0.13 -0.56 -4.18
N PHE A 67 -0.80 0.35 -4.89
CA PHE A 67 -1.93 0.01 -5.74
C PHE A 67 -1.50 0.02 -7.20
N ASP A 68 -2.05 -0.89 -7.99
CA ASP A 68 -1.92 -0.77 -9.44
C ASP A 68 -3.08 0.08 -9.98
N SER A 69 -3.16 0.20 -11.30
CA SER A 69 -4.18 1.06 -11.92
C SER A 69 -5.61 0.54 -11.71
N SER A 70 -5.77 -0.71 -11.33
CA SER A 70 -7.10 -1.29 -11.07
C SER A 70 -7.50 -1.18 -9.61
N GLY A 71 -6.59 -0.71 -8.74
CA GLY A 71 -6.86 -0.64 -7.32
C GLY A 71 -6.48 -1.89 -6.56
N ALA A 72 -5.86 -2.86 -7.22
CA ALA A 72 -5.37 -4.05 -6.54
C ALA A 72 -4.17 -3.68 -5.66
N VAL A 73 -4.01 -4.42 -4.56
CA VAL A 73 -2.97 -4.15 -3.57
C VAL A 73 -1.80 -5.09 -3.79
N PHE A 74 -0.60 -4.53 -3.79
CA PHE A 74 0.63 -5.28 -4.01
C PHE A 74 1.64 -4.99 -2.90
N MET A 75 2.49 -5.98 -2.62
CA MET A 75 3.70 -5.78 -1.81
C MET A 75 4.90 -5.86 -2.73
N ILE A 76 5.79 -4.86 -2.65
CA ILE A 76 6.95 -4.78 -3.52
C ILE A 76 8.18 -4.53 -2.64
N PRO A 77 9.17 -5.43 -2.66
CA PRO A 77 10.37 -5.23 -1.84
C PRO A 77 11.08 -3.93 -2.21
N PHE A 78 11.54 -3.19 -1.21
CA PHE A 78 12.35 -2.00 -1.48
C PHE A 78 13.71 -2.37 -2.07
N ILE A 79 14.18 -3.57 -1.77
CA ILE A 79 15.44 -4.09 -2.32
C ILE A 79 15.08 -5.32 -3.14
N GLY A 80 15.35 -5.26 -4.45
CA GLY A 80 15.01 -6.35 -5.36
C GLY A 80 14.79 -5.82 -6.75
N ASP A 81 14.00 -6.56 -7.54
CA ASP A 81 13.79 -6.23 -8.95
C ASP A 81 12.52 -5.42 -9.20
N GLY A 82 12.05 -4.69 -8.19
CA GLY A 82 10.91 -3.81 -8.38
C GLY A 82 9.67 -4.56 -8.83
N VAL A 83 9.12 -4.17 -9.99
CA VAL A 83 7.87 -4.78 -10.46
C VAL A 83 7.98 -6.27 -10.68
N ASN A 84 9.18 -6.79 -10.95
CA ASN A 84 9.36 -8.22 -11.15
C ASN A 84 9.15 -8.99 -9.85
N ASP A 85 9.31 -8.33 -8.71
CA ASP A 85 9.11 -8.93 -7.40
C ASP A 85 7.79 -8.50 -6.76
N ALA A 86 6.96 -7.76 -7.48
CA ALA A 86 5.68 -7.31 -6.96
C ALA A 86 4.75 -8.51 -6.76
N LYS A 87 4.13 -8.57 -5.60
CA LYS A 87 3.23 -9.67 -5.25
C LYS A 87 1.85 -9.10 -4.97
N LYS A 88 0.87 -9.54 -5.74
CA LYS A 88 -0.51 -9.12 -5.51
C LYS A 88 -1.04 -9.83 -4.26
N ILE A 89 -1.55 -9.06 -3.31
CA ILE A 89 -2.04 -9.61 -2.05
C ILE A 89 -3.53 -9.43 -1.88
N ALA A 90 -4.17 -8.57 -2.67
CA ALA A 90 -5.61 -8.34 -2.58
C ALA A 90 -6.10 -7.67 -3.85
N ASN A 91 -7.39 -7.84 -4.14
CA ASN A 91 -7.99 -7.20 -5.31
C ASN A 91 -8.41 -5.76 -5.04
N ALA A 92 -8.53 -5.38 -3.77
CA ALA A 92 -8.91 -4.03 -3.37
C ALA A 92 -8.51 -3.82 -1.92
N TRP A 93 -8.45 -2.54 -1.51
CA TRP A 93 -8.13 -2.20 -0.13
C TRP A 93 -9.16 -2.79 0.84
N SER A 94 -10.44 -2.79 0.44
CA SER A 94 -11.49 -3.33 1.30
C SER A 94 -11.25 -4.81 1.65
N GLU A 95 -10.59 -5.53 0.76
CA GLU A 95 -10.25 -6.93 1.04
C GLU A 95 -9.19 -7.02 2.15
N VAL A 96 -8.21 -6.10 2.13
CA VAL A 96 -7.22 -6.04 3.20
C VAL A 96 -7.89 -5.68 4.52
N VAL A 97 -8.81 -4.72 4.49
CA VAL A 97 -9.53 -4.30 5.69
C VAL A 97 -10.25 -5.47 6.34
N SER A 98 -10.80 -6.37 5.54
CA SER A 98 -11.51 -7.53 6.07
C SER A 98 -10.59 -8.49 6.83
N ARG A 99 -9.29 -8.33 6.67
CA ARG A 99 -8.30 -9.19 7.36
C ARG A 99 -7.76 -8.55 8.63
N ILE A 100 -8.15 -7.32 8.95
CA ILE A 100 -7.62 -6.60 10.11
C ILE A 100 -8.08 -7.31 11.38
N THR A 101 -7.13 -7.53 12.30
CA THR A 101 -7.41 -8.12 13.59
C THR A 101 -7.43 -7.03 14.66
N ASP A 102 -8.02 -7.35 15.82
CA ASP A 102 -8.13 -6.39 16.91
C ASP A 102 -6.96 -6.47 17.89
N GLU A 103 -5.86 -6.99 17.46
CA GLU A 103 -4.70 -7.16 18.33
C GLU A 103 -3.87 -5.91 18.50
#